data_380033d00e6ab26e5f214899025923f9
#
_entry.id   380033d00e6ab26e5f214899025923f9
#
_cell.length_a   1.000
_cell.length_b   1.000
_cell.length_c   1.000
_cell.angle_alpha   90.00
_cell.angle_beta   90.00
_cell.angle_gamma   90.00
#
_symmetry.space_group_name_H-M   'P 1'
#
loop_
_entity.id
_entity.type
_entity.pdbx_description
1 polymer ?
#
loop_
_entity_poly.entity_id
_entity_poly.type
_entity_poly.pdbx_seq_one_letter_code
_entity_poly.pdbx_strand_id
1 'polypeptide(L)'
;MEEKSITALISAFSRAYHAENNKVKIFDDSMARRLLTEEEYRQISKSMAEGIEFFNPSFKGTPDEALRWVVDNQLSPSPLGRAVFTEKALQIAVSIGAKQYLIFGAGYDTFAYRQPVWANEIQIFEIDHPSTANDKKMRLKNSNITIPDNVQYITADFMKQQWQMALTQNIKFNKNRISFCSILGVTYYLSVQTFVDLISAFGTLLPVGSSVVFDYPDENSCSDKAGARAKKQTMLAGAAKEKMLAGYSCEDMENILSSHGFLIYEQLTPMEMTRQYFEAYNHASPLHPMTAFDNVNYCLAVRK
;
A
#
# COMPACT_ATOMS: atom_id res chain seq x y z
N MET A 1 9.87 13.64 19.53
CA MET A 1 9.34 13.73 18.15
C MET A 1 9.04 12.30 17.73
N GLU A 2 7.80 11.98 17.47
CA GLU A 2 7.44 10.65 16.92
C GLU A 2 8.10 10.52 15.55
N GLU A 3 8.80 9.40 15.33
CA GLU A 3 9.55 9.17 14.09
C GLU A 3 8.58 9.06 12.92
N LYS A 4 8.92 9.71 11.79
CA LYS A 4 8.21 9.58 10.51
C LYS A 4 8.37 8.14 10.04
N SER A 5 7.33 7.55 9.43
CA SER A 5 7.44 6.22 8.84
C SER A 5 8.42 6.24 7.65
N ILE A 6 9.56 5.60 7.84
CA ILE A 6 10.61 5.47 6.81
C ILE A 6 10.09 4.58 5.66
N THR A 7 9.32 3.53 5.98
CA THR A 7 8.78 2.62 4.97
C THR A 7 7.75 3.32 4.09
N ALA A 8 6.91 4.20 4.65
CA ALA A 8 6.00 5.03 3.85
C ALA A 8 6.77 5.96 2.90
N LEU A 9 7.88 6.55 3.36
CA LEU A 9 8.72 7.43 2.54
C LEU A 9 9.40 6.66 1.40
N ILE A 10 9.95 5.48 1.66
CA ILE A 10 10.54 4.60 0.65
C ILE A 10 9.49 4.13 -0.35
N SER A 11 8.27 3.82 0.11
CA SER A 11 7.15 3.47 -0.76
C SER A 11 6.76 4.61 -1.71
N ALA A 12 6.74 5.86 -1.24
CA ALA A 12 6.52 7.03 -2.09
C ALA A 12 7.67 7.23 -3.09
N PHE A 13 8.92 7.10 -2.62
CA PHE A 13 10.10 7.18 -3.47
C PHE A 13 10.06 6.16 -4.63
N SER A 14 9.73 4.91 -4.35
CA SER A 14 9.70 3.86 -5.37
C SER A 14 8.63 4.10 -6.43
N ARG A 15 7.45 4.60 -6.05
CA ARG A 15 6.40 4.99 -7.00
C ARG A 15 6.82 6.20 -7.84
N ALA A 16 7.42 7.21 -7.20
CA ALA A 16 7.97 8.38 -7.88
C ALA A 16 9.05 7.99 -8.90
N TYR A 17 10.03 7.20 -8.47
CA TYR A 17 11.12 6.75 -9.33
C TYR A 17 10.58 5.97 -10.54
N HIS A 18 9.64 5.04 -10.33
CA HIS A 18 9.03 4.28 -11.42
C HIS A 18 8.29 5.19 -12.40
N ALA A 19 7.53 6.16 -11.91
CA ALA A 19 6.78 7.09 -12.74
C ALA A 19 7.71 7.99 -13.61
N GLU A 20 8.85 8.41 -13.06
CA GLU A 20 9.80 9.28 -13.78
C GLU A 20 10.69 8.53 -14.77
N ASN A 21 11.08 7.29 -14.46
CA ASN A 21 12.13 6.60 -15.20
C ASN A 21 11.61 5.54 -16.20
N ASN A 22 10.30 5.39 -16.37
CA ASN A 22 9.71 4.40 -17.26
C ASN A 22 8.68 5.01 -18.21
N LYS A 23 8.74 4.62 -19.51
CA LYS A 23 7.74 5.02 -20.51
C LYS A 23 6.44 4.23 -20.35
N VAL A 24 6.55 2.91 -20.30
CA VAL A 24 5.44 2.02 -19.95
C VAL A 24 5.51 1.82 -18.44
N LYS A 25 4.41 1.98 -17.75
CA LYS A 25 4.37 1.98 -16.29
C LYS A 25 3.43 0.88 -15.81
N ILE A 26 3.81 0.20 -14.76
CA ILE A 26 2.92 -0.69 -14.00
C ILE A 26 1.84 0.17 -13.32
N PHE A 27 2.29 1.27 -12.74
CA PHE A 27 1.42 2.25 -12.08
C PHE A 27 2.03 3.65 -12.21
N ASP A 28 1.25 4.63 -12.63
CA ASP A 28 1.71 6.02 -12.81
C ASP A 28 1.34 6.87 -11.60
N ASP A 29 2.31 7.11 -10.72
CA ASP A 29 2.17 7.99 -9.57
C ASP A 29 3.20 9.11 -9.58
N SER A 30 3.10 10.01 -10.57
CA SER A 30 3.94 11.19 -10.65
C SER A 30 3.73 12.16 -9.48
N MET A 31 2.56 12.09 -8.81
CA MET A 31 2.27 12.89 -7.63
C MET A 31 3.16 12.52 -6.43
N ALA A 32 3.56 11.26 -6.30
CA ALA A 32 4.43 10.81 -5.22
C ALA A 32 5.75 11.59 -5.17
N ARG A 33 6.31 12.00 -6.35
CA ARG A 33 7.52 12.81 -6.42
C ARG A 33 7.38 14.15 -5.71
N ARG A 34 6.20 14.75 -5.79
CA ARG A 34 5.90 16.05 -5.16
C ARG A 34 5.81 16.00 -3.64
N LEU A 35 5.61 14.82 -3.06
CA LEU A 35 5.61 14.63 -1.60
C LEU A 35 7.01 14.43 -1.02
N LEU A 36 8.04 14.30 -1.86
CA LEU A 36 9.43 14.13 -1.46
C LEU A 36 10.18 15.44 -1.66
N THR A 37 11.01 15.82 -0.68
CA THR A 37 11.97 16.89 -0.90
C THR A 37 13.10 16.40 -1.80
N GLU A 38 13.80 17.34 -2.49
CA GLU A 38 14.97 17.01 -3.30
C GLU A 38 16.06 16.28 -2.49
N GLU A 39 16.23 16.71 -1.25
CA GLU A 39 17.23 16.12 -0.37
C GLU A 39 16.84 14.69 0.03
N GLU A 40 15.59 14.44 0.40
CA GLU A 40 15.11 13.07 0.69
C GLU A 40 15.26 12.16 -0.52
N TYR A 41 14.85 12.62 -1.70
CA TYR A 41 14.97 11.83 -2.93
C TYR A 41 16.42 11.48 -3.24
N ARG A 42 17.32 12.46 -3.14
CA ARG A 42 18.76 12.28 -3.36
C ARG A 42 19.40 11.34 -2.32
N GLN A 43 19.05 11.49 -1.05
CA GLN A 43 19.59 10.65 0.03
C GLN A 43 19.11 9.20 -0.10
N ILE A 44 17.84 8.98 -0.39
CA ILE A 44 17.31 7.63 -0.62
C ILE A 44 17.99 7.01 -1.84
N SER A 45 18.09 7.73 -2.95
CA SER A 45 18.77 7.25 -4.17
C SER A 45 20.20 6.83 -3.87
N LYS A 46 20.96 7.68 -3.19
CA LYS A 46 22.34 7.40 -2.80
C LYS A 46 22.43 6.17 -1.91
N SER A 47 21.65 6.12 -0.85
CA SER A 47 21.69 5.01 0.12
C SER A 47 21.31 3.67 -0.54
N MET A 48 20.36 3.68 -1.48
CA MET A 48 19.96 2.48 -2.22
C MET A 48 21.04 2.01 -3.20
N ALA A 49 21.69 2.94 -3.90
CA ALA A 49 22.81 2.61 -4.80
C ALA A 49 24.01 2.05 -4.01
N GLU A 50 24.40 2.69 -2.91
CA GLU A 50 25.48 2.24 -2.05
C GLU A 50 25.20 0.91 -1.34
N GLY A 51 23.90 0.61 -1.08
CA GLY A 51 23.45 -0.64 -0.47
C GLY A 51 23.41 -1.84 -1.42
N ILE A 52 23.85 -1.72 -2.66
CA ILE A 52 23.73 -2.79 -3.68
C ILE A 52 24.35 -4.12 -3.23
N GLU A 53 25.48 -4.10 -2.55
CA GLU A 53 26.13 -5.32 -2.07
C GLU A 53 25.26 -6.14 -1.11
N PHE A 54 24.47 -5.48 -0.28
CA PHE A 54 23.50 -6.16 0.59
C PHE A 54 22.43 -6.88 -0.22
N PHE A 55 21.94 -6.25 -1.29
CA PHE A 55 20.88 -6.80 -2.12
C PHE A 55 21.40 -7.79 -3.17
N ASN A 56 22.53 -7.50 -3.78
CA ASN A 56 23.13 -8.30 -4.84
C ASN A 56 24.67 -8.25 -4.75
N PRO A 57 25.31 -9.13 -3.96
CA PRO A 57 26.77 -9.13 -3.78
C PRO A 57 27.58 -9.35 -5.06
N SER A 58 26.96 -9.91 -6.10
CA SER A 58 27.61 -10.15 -7.41
C SER A 58 27.40 -9.02 -8.42
N PHE A 59 26.70 -7.96 -8.03
CA PHE A 59 26.41 -6.84 -8.94
C PHE A 59 27.70 -6.16 -9.42
N LYS A 60 27.74 -5.88 -10.72
CA LYS A 60 28.82 -5.11 -11.35
C LYS A 60 28.17 -4.08 -12.27
N GLY A 61 28.32 -2.81 -11.96
CA GLY A 61 27.76 -1.73 -12.75
C GLY A 61 28.00 -0.38 -12.10
N THR A 62 27.49 0.65 -12.71
CA THR A 62 27.55 2.03 -12.22
C THR A 62 26.60 2.24 -11.04
N PRO A 63 26.76 3.32 -10.26
CA PRO A 63 25.80 3.67 -9.20
C PRO A 63 24.36 3.84 -9.70
N ASP A 64 24.15 4.37 -10.89
CA ASP A 64 22.82 4.54 -11.48
C ASP A 64 22.18 3.19 -11.84
N GLU A 65 22.96 2.26 -12.39
CA GLU A 65 22.50 0.89 -12.64
C GLU A 65 22.23 0.14 -11.33
N ALA A 66 23.02 0.37 -10.28
CA ALA A 66 22.80 -0.19 -8.96
C ALA A 66 21.49 0.32 -8.35
N LEU A 67 21.26 1.64 -8.39
CA LEU A 67 20.00 2.23 -7.95
C LEU A 67 18.82 1.62 -8.71
N ARG A 68 18.91 1.57 -10.04
CA ARG A 68 17.86 1.00 -10.88
C ARG A 68 17.57 -0.44 -10.49
N TRP A 69 18.60 -1.25 -10.32
CA TRP A 69 18.44 -2.65 -9.92
C TRP A 69 17.76 -2.80 -8.56
N VAL A 70 18.18 -2.02 -7.55
CA VAL A 70 17.57 -2.07 -6.20
C VAL A 70 16.11 -1.63 -6.26
N VAL A 71 15.81 -0.55 -6.96
CA VAL A 71 14.43 -0.05 -7.07
C VAL A 71 13.55 -1.08 -7.77
N ASP A 72 13.95 -1.61 -8.91
CA ASP A 72 13.15 -2.53 -9.70
C ASP A 72 12.97 -3.89 -9.04
N ASN A 73 13.94 -4.36 -8.24
CA ASN A 73 13.89 -5.69 -7.64
C ASN A 73 13.48 -5.71 -6.16
N GLN A 74 13.69 -4.63 -5.42
CA GLN A 74 13.52 -4.63 -3.96
C GLN A 74 12.48 -3.63 -3.46
N LEU A 75 12.29 -2.48 -4.13
CA LEU A 75 11.46 -1.42 -3.58
C LEU A 75 10.12 -1.26 -4.31
N SER A 76 10.12 -1.23 -5.63
CA SER A 76 8.94 -0.90 -6.44
C SER A 76 7.90 -2.02 -6.57
N PRO A 77 8.25 -3.31 -6.62
CA PRO A 77 7.26 -4.34 -6.95
C PRO A 77 6.03 -4.36 -6.05
N SER A 78 6.21 -4.27 -4.73
CA SER A 78 5.08 -4.29 -3.79
C SER A 78 4.24 -3.00 -3.85
N PRO A 79 4.81 -1.77 -3.72
CA PRO A 79 4.03 -0.54 -3.83
C PRO A 79 3.29 -0.36 -5.15
N LEU A 80 3.89 -0.77 -6.27
CA LEU A 80 3.24 -0.67 -7.58
C LEU A 80 2.12 -1.71 -7.74
N GLY A 81 2.40 -2.96 -7.36
CA GLY A 81 1.43 -4.07 -7.47
C GLY A 81 0.17 -3.78 -6.65
N ARG A 82 0.32 -3.46 -5.36
CA ARG A 82 -0.84 -3.15 -4.50
C ARG A 82 -1.60 -1.91 -4.96
N ALA A 83 -0.92 -0.88 -5.48
CA ALA A 83 -1.59 0.33 -5.94
C ALA A 83 -2.42 0.08 -7.21
N VAL A 84 -1.86 -0.59 -8.22
CA VAL A 84 -2.59 -0.87 -9.47
C VAL A 84 -3.77 -1.81 -9.23
N PHE A 85 -3.62 -2.83 -8.38
CA PHE A 85 -4.69 -3.75 -8.01
C PHE A 85 -5.82 -3.00 -7.29
N THR A 86 -5.47 -2.19 -6.30
CA THR A 86 -6.43 -1.42 -5.50
C THR A 86 -7.22 -0.43 -6.35
N GLU A 87 -6.57 0.36 -7.21
CA GLU A 87 -7.28 1.38 -7.96
C GLU A 87 -8.19 0.79 -9.05
N LYS A 88 -7.82 -0.35 -9.65
CA LYS A 88 -8.73 -1.09 -10.52
C LYS A 88 -9.96 -1.61 -9.77
N ALA A 89 -9.74 -2.21 -8.59
CA ALA A 89 -10.83 -2.70 -7.75
C ALA A 89 -11.74 -1.55 -7.28
N LEU A 90 -11.15 -0.40 -6.88
CA LEU A 90 -11.89 0.79 -6.49
C LEU A 90 -12.75 1.35 -7.63
N GLN A 91 -12.20 1.41 -8.85
CA GLN A 91 -12.97 1.87 -10.02
C GLN A 91 -14.20 1.01 -10.26
N ILE A 92 -14.05 -0.32 -10.15
CA ILE A 92 -15.18 -1.25 -10.26
C ILE A 92 -16.17 -1.03 -9.12
N ALA A 93 -15.69 -0.94 -7.87
CA ALA A 93 -16.55 -0.72 -6.72
C ALA A 93 -17.37 0.58 -6.85
N VAL A 94 -16.76 1.67 -7.33
CA VAL A 94 -17.46 2.94 -7.58
C VAL A 94 -18.50 2.79 -8.68
N SER A 95 -18.18 2.08 -9.77
CA SER A 95 -19.13 1.86 -10.87
C SER A 95 -20.38 1.07 -10.46
N ILE A 96 -20.27 0.23 -9.42
CA ILE A 96 -21.38 -0.57 -8.89
C ILE A 96 -22.00 0.02 -7.61
N GLY A 97 -21.61 1.23 -7.21
CA GLY A 97 -22.32 1.99 -6.19
C GLY A 97 -21.56 2.36 -4.93
N ALA A 98 -20.25 2.08 -4.82
CA ALA A 98 -19.45 2.58 -3.70
C ALA A 98 -19.41 4.12 -3.72
N LYS A 99 -19.63 4.75 -2.56
CA LYS A 99 -19.68 6.20 -2.39
C LYS A 99 -18.66 6.71 -1.38
N GLN A 100 -17.93 5.82 -0.74
CA GLN A 100 -16.91 6.15 0.24
C GLN A 100 -15.66 5.30 0.01
N TYR A 101 -14.50 5.92 0.13
CA TYR A 101 -13.21 5.24 0.11
C TYR A 101 -12.48 5.51 1.42
N LEU A 102 -12.18 4.47 2.17
CA LEU A 102 -11.48 4.51 3.44
C LEU A 102 -10.08 3.93 3.27
N ILE A 103 -9.05 4.76 3.46
CA ILE A 103 -7.64 4.39 3.29
C ILE A 103 -7.01 4.24 4.67
N PHE A 104 -6.80 3.01 5.12
CA PHE A 104 -6.16 2.70 6.40
C PHE A 104 -4.65 2.61 6.25
N GLY A 105 -3.92 3.35 7.10
CA GLY A 105 -2.50 3.51 6.95
C GLY A 105 -2.15 4.31 5.68
N ALA A 106 -2.82 5.44 5.48
CA ALA A 106 -2.74 6.22 4.24
C ALA A 106 -1.31 6.68 3.91
N GLY A 107 -0.42 6.81 4.89
CA GLY A 107 0.97 7.17 4.66
C GLY A 107 1.12 8.32 3.68
N TYR A 108 1.94 8.11 2.65
CA TYR A 108 2.08 9.03 1.53
C TYR A 108 1.34 8.53 0.27
N ASP A 109 0.19 7.88 0.43
CA ASP A 109 -0.73 7.61 -0.67
C ASP A 109 -1.16 8.91 -1.34
N THR A 110 -1.34 8.89 -2.65
CA THR A 110 -1.59 10.09 -3.46
C THR A 110 -2.95 10.09 -4.15
N PHE A 111 -3.72 9.00 -4.04
CA PHE A 111 -5.01 8.89 -4.73
C PHE A 111 -5.92 10.10 -4.49
N ALA A 112 -6.02 10.53 -3.23
CA ALA A 112 -6.86 11.64 -2.83
C ALA A 112 -6.53 12.97 -3.54
N TYR A 113 -5.33 13.12 -4.10
CA TYR A 113 -4.82 14.37 -4.70
C TYR A 113 -4.65 14.28 -6.23
N ARG A 114 -4.86 13.11 -6.82
CA ARG A 114 -4.82 12.86 -8.26
C ARG A 114 -6.07 12.13 -8.75
N GLN A 115 -7.18 12.36 -8.07
CA GLN A 115 -8.45 11.67 -8.31
C GLN A 115 -8.80 11.67 -9.80
N PRO A 116 -9.08 10.50 -10.39
CA PRO A 116 -9.65 10.42 -11.72
C PRO A 116 -11.10 10.93 -11.72
N VAL A 117 -11.61 11.31 -12.88
CA VAL A 117 -12.96 11.92 -13.01
C VAL A 117 -14.05 11.05 -12.37
N TRP A 118 -13.96 9.72 -12.48
CA TRP A 118 -14.94 8.81 -11.90
C TRP A 118 -14.95 8.80 -10.35
N ALA A 119 -13.92 9.34 -9.72
CA ALA A 119 -13.80 9.41 -8.25
C ALA A 119 -14.25 10.74 -7.65
N ASN A 120 -14.63 11.73 -8.46
CA ASN A 120 -14.97 13.08 -7.96
C ASN A 120 -16.20 13.11 -7.03
N GLU A 121 -17.07 12.09 -7.09
CA GLU A 121 -18.29 12.04 -6.29
C GLU A 121 -18.18 11.16 -5.03
N ILE A 122 -17.05 10.49 -4.83
CA ILE A 122 -16.85 9.67 -3.64
C ILE A 122 -16.27 10.50 -2.49
N GLN A 123 -16.67 10.18 -1.27
CA GLN A 123 -16.05 10.74 -0.07
C GLN A 123 -14.82 9.91 0.29
N ILE A 124 -13.67 10.55 0.47
CA ILE A 124 -12.40 9.87 0.79
C ILE A 124 -12.04 10.14 2.25
N PHE A 125 -11.66 9.09 2.96
CA PHE A 125 -11.18 9.18 4.35
C PHE A 125 -9.78 8.60 4.42
N GLU A 126 -8.80 9.43 4.72
CA GLU A 126 -7.44 8.99 5.07
C GLU A 126 -7.35 8.77 6.58
N ILE A 127 -7.13 7.52 6.97
CA ILE A 127 -7.06 7.11 8.36
C ILE A 127 -5.61 6.73 8.66
N ASP A 128 -4.95 7.50 9.53
CA ASP A 128 -3.55 7.28 9.86
C ASP A 128 -3.19 7.85 11.24
N HIS A 129 -2.02 7.45 11.72
CA HIS A 129 -1.45 8.00 12.94
C HIS A 129 -1.27 9.52 12.85
N PRO A 130 -1.52 10.27 13.93
CA PRO A 130 -1.44 11.74 13.89
C PRO A 130 -0.13 12.30 13.36
N SER A 131 1.01 11.68 13.68
CA SER A 131 2.33 12.15 13.20
C SER A 131 2.45 12.05 11.69
N THR A 132 2.06 10.92 11.09
CA THR A 132 2.11 10.68 9.64
C THR A 132 1.13 11.59 8.89
N ALA A 133 -0.10 11.70 9.38
CA ALA A 133 -1.12 12.56 8.79
C ALA A 133 -0.70 14.04 8.80
N ASN A 134 -0.09 14.52 9.89
CA ASN A 134 0.39 15.90 9.99
C ASN A 134 1.59 16.15 9.06
N ASP A 135 2.56 15.23 8.99
CA ASP A 135 3.68 15.34 8.07
C ASP A 135 3.19 15.37 6.60
N LYS A 136 2.25 14.49 6.23
CA LYS A 136 1.64 14.50 4.90
C LYS A 136 0.98 15.84 4.56
N LYS A 137 0.17 16.38 5.47
CA LYS A 137 -0.48 17.71 5.27
C LYS A 137 0.56 18.82 5.08
N MET A 138 1.66 18.78 5.84
CA MET A 138 2.74 19.75 5.69
C MET A 138 3.42 19.61 4.31
N ARG A 139 3.68 18.39 3.83
CA ARG A 139 4.25 18.13 2.50
C ARG A 139 3.34 18.61 1.38
N LEU A 140 2.04 18.34 1.46
CA LEU A 140 1.04 18.83 0.52
C LEU A 140 1.06 20.36 0.44
N LYS A 141 1.06 21.04 1.59
CA LYS A 141 1.15 22.50 1.68
C LYS A 141 2.43 23.03 1.04
N ASN A 142 3.58 22.45 1.39
CA ASN A 142 4.90 22.88 0.87
C ASN A 142 5.02 22.67 -0.64
N SER A 143 4.32 21.69 -1.19
CA SER A 143 4.28 21.39 -2.62
C SER A 143 3.15 22.10 -3.37
N ASN A 144 2.42 23.02 -2.73
CA ASN A 144 1.26 23.71 -3.31
C ASN A 144 0.23 22.73 -3.90
N ILE A 145 -0.07 21.65 -3.18
CA ILE A 145 -1.10 20.67 -3.54
C ILE A 145 -2.34 20.97 -2.70
N THR A 146 -3.42 21.33 -3.38
CA THR A 146 -4.71 21.57 -2.73
C THR A 146 -5.34 20.25 -2.28
N ILE A 147 -5.84 20.23 -1.06
CA ILE A 147 -6.63 19.11 -0.55
C ILE A 147 -8.06 19.28 -1.05
N PRO A 148 -8.61 18.30 -1.80
CA PRO A 148 -9.98 18.38 -2.30
C PRO A 148 -11.02 18.35 -1.17
N ASP A 149 -12.18 18.98 -1.36
CA ASP A 149 -13.25 19.10 -0.36
C ASP A 149 -13.88 17.75 0.04
N ASN A 150 -13.74 16.75 -0.83
CA ASN A 150 -14.21 15.39 -0.58
C ASN A 150 -13.21 14.52 0.20
N VAL A 151 -12.10 15.09 0.69
CA VAL A 151 -11.07 14.37 1.47
C VAL A 151 -11.18 14.74 2.95
N GLN A 152 -11.25 13.72 3.81
CA GLN A 152 -11.28 13.85 5.26
C GLN A 152 -10.10 13.10 5.88
N TYR A 153 -9.50 13.68 6.90
CA TYR A 153 -8.46 13.03 7.69
C TYR A 153 -9.03 12.54 9.01
N ILE A 154 -8.88 11.26 9.27
CA ILE A 154 -9.19 10.63 10.55
C ILE A 154 -7.85 10.30 11.22
N THR A 155 -7.40 11.19 12.09
CA THR A 155 -6.16 11.01 12.83
C THR A 155 -6.40 10.10 14.03
N ALA A 156 -6.09 8.83 13.86
CA ALA A 156 -6.27 7.81 14.89
C ALA A 156 -5.23 6.69 14.73
N ASP A 157 -4.83 6.14 15.85
CA ASP A 157 -4.09 4.88 15.88
C ASP A 157 -5.10 3.73 15.65
N PHE A 158 -5.18 3.23 14.43
CA PHE A 158 -6.12 2.16 14.08
C PHE A 158 -5.71 0.78 14.64
N MET A 159 -4.54 0.67 15.26
CA MET A 159 -4.18 -0.45 16.12
C MET A 159 -4.96 -0.43 17.45
N LYS A 160 -5.60 0.70 17.78
CA LYS A 160 -6.46 0.91 18.95
C LYS A 160 -7.88 1.22 18.47
N GLN A 161 -8.89 0.70 19.15
CA GLN A 161 -10.31 0.82 18.75
C GLN A 161 -10.85 2.26 18.61
N GLN A 162 -10.07 3.28 18.98
CA GLN A 162 -10.48 4.70 18.93
C GLN A 162 -10.78 5.22 17.50
N TRP A 163 -10.25 4.59 16.44
CA TRP A 163 -10.50 5.03 15.07
C TRP A 163 -11.97 4.88 14.65
N GLN A 164 -12.68 3.87 15.15
CA GLN A 164 -14.10 3.64 14.85
C GLN A 164 -14.95 4.81 15.31
N MET A 165 -14.69 5.29 16.54
CA MET A 165 -15.39 6.45 17.10
C MET A 165 -15.04 7.72 16.31
N ALA A 166 -13.76 7.95 16.00
CA ALA A 166 -13.33 9.11 15.23
C ALA A 166 -13.97 9.14 13.83
N LEU A 167 -14.05 7.97 13.16
CA LEU A 167 -14.71 7.85 11.86
C LEU A 167 -16.22 8.10 11.96
N THR A 168 -16.91 7.46 12.91
CA THR A 168 -18.37 7.56 13.03
C THR A 168 -18.86 8.92 13.53
N GLN A 169 -18.01 9.68 14.21
CA GLN A 169 -18.29 11.08 14.60
C GLN A 169 -18.06 12.08 13.45
N ASN A 170 -17.37 11.67 12.38
CA ASN A 170 -17.18 12.54 11.24
C ASN A 170 -18.49 12.69 10.46
N ILE A 171 -18.97 13.92 10.31
CA ILE A 171 -20.27 14.23 9.67
C ILE A 171 -20.35 13.84 8.19
N LYS A 172 -19.23 13.63 7.54
CA LYS A 172 -19.17 13.20 6.13
C LYS A 172 -19.26 11.69 5.98
N PHE A 173 -19.00 10.93 7.06
CA PHE A 173 -19.11 9.47 7.05
C PHE A 173 -20.56 9.03 7.20
N ASN A 174 -20.99 8.11 6.35
CA ASN A 174 -22.33 7.54 6.42
C ASN A 174 -22.24 6.00 6.39
N LYS A 175 -22.53 5.37 7.52
CA LYS A 175 -22.51 3.90 7.68
C LYS A 175 -23.45 3.12 6.75
N ASN A 176 -24.40 3.79 6.13
CA ASN A 176 -25.37 3.16 5.21
C ASN A 176 -24.92 3.25 3.74
N ARG A 177 -23.79 3.91 3.45
CA ARG A 177 -23.24 3.99 2.10
C ARG A 177 -22.23 2.88 1.86
N ILE A 178 -22.34 2.19 0.73
CA ILE A 178 -21.36 1.21 0.28
C ILE A 178 -19.98 1.87 0.27
N SER A 179 -19.04 1.22 0.93
CA SER A 179 -17.68 1.72 1.12
C SER A 179 -16.67 0.75 0.54
N PHE A 180 -15.61 1.29 -0.01
CA PHE A 180 -14.41 0.56 -0.37
C PHE A 180 -13.32 0.90 0.65
N CYS A 181 -12.66 -0.11 1.20
CA CYS A 181 -11.58 0.06 2.16
C CYS A 181 -10.27 -0.47 1.59
N SER A 182 -9.16 0.20 1.87
CA SER A 182 -7.82 -0.31 1.56
C SER A 182 -6.92 -0.35 2.81
N ILE A 183 -6.13 -1.42 2.93
CA ILE A 183 -5.13 -1.63 3.97
C ILE A 183 -3.84 -2.06 3.27
N LEU A 184 -3.07 -1.11 2.76
CA LEU A 184 -1.94 -1.38 1.87
C LEU A 184 -0.59 -1.24 2.59
N GLY A 185 0.19 -2.33 2.61
CA GLY A 185 1.50 -2.36 3.26
C GLY A 185 1.44 -2.23 4.78
N VAL A 186 0.35 -2.64 5.39
CA VAL A 186 0.06 -2.51 6.82
C VAL A 186 -0.07 -3.86 7.51
N THR A 187 -0.69 -4.83 6.87
CA THR A 187 -0.99 -6.16 7.45
C THR A 187 0.24 -6.87 8.01
N TYR A 188 1.41 -6.61 7.44
CA TYR A 188 2.72 -7.13 7.88
C TYR A 188 3.06 -6.79 9.33
N TYR A 189 2.58 -5.64 9.79
CA TYR A 189 2.90 -5.06 11.11
C TYR A 189 1.80 -5.29 12.13
N LEU A 190 0.68 -5.87 11.73
CA LEU A 190 -0.42 -6.20 12.62
C LEU A 190 -0.20 -7.59 13.22
N SER A 191 -0.56 -7.76 14.49
CA SER A 191 -0.77 -9.10 15.02
C SER A 191 -2.00 -9.73 14.37
N VAL A 192 -2.07 -11.07 14.36
CA VAL A 192 -3.27 -11.77 13.86
C VAL A 192 -4.54 -11.24 14.53
N GLN A 193 -4.51 -11.05 15.86
CA GLN A 193 -5.66 -10.54 16.59
C GLN A 193 -6.04 -9.13 16.15
N THR A 194 -5.06 -8.23 15.96
CA THR A 194 -5.34 -6.85 15.51
C THR A 194 -5.96 -6.83 14.11
N PHE A 195 -5.48 -7.70 13.21
CA PHE A 195 -6.09 -7.84 11.88
C PHE A 195 -7.52 -8.38 11.95
N VAL A 196 -7.76 -9.41 12.77
CA VAL A 196 -9.11 -9.97 13.02
C VAL A 196 -10.05 -8.89 13.58
N ASP A 197 -9.60 -8.13 14.57
CA ASP A 197 -10.38 -7.05 15.17
C ASP A 197 -10.75 -5.96 14.13
N LEU A 198 -9.81 -5.64 13.22
CA LEU A 198 -10.05 -4.68 12.14
C LEU A 198 -11.11 -5.20 11.14
N ILE A 199 -11.00 -6.45 10.70
CA ILE A 199 -11.99 -7.07 9.80
C ILE A 199 -13.36 -7.18 10.48
N SER A 200 -13.40 -7.56 11.76
CA SER A 200 -14.62 -7.59 12.57
C SER A 200 -15.29 -6.23 12.65
N ALA A 201 -14.49 -5.17 12.85
CA ALA A 201 -14.99 -3.80 12.87
C ALA A 201 -15.62 -3.39 11.52
N PHE A 202 -14.99 -3.75 10.41
CA PHE A 202 -15.58 -3.51 9.07
C PHE A 202 -16.89 -4.27 8.90
N GLY A 203 -16.95 -5.53 9.33
CA GLY A 203 -18.19 -6.32 9.34
C GLY A 203 -19.33 -5.67 10.14
N THR A 204 -19.02 -4.87 11.15
CA THR A 204 -20.00 -4.17 11.97
C THR A 204 -20.38 -2.80 11.40
N LEU A 205 -19.42 -2.05 10.87
CA LEU A 205 -19.58 -0.66 10.47
C LEU A 205 -20.10 -0.47 9.04
N LEU A 206 -19.77 -1.39 8.14
CA LEU A 206 -20.01 -1.21 6.72
C LEU A 206 -21.22 -1.99 6.24
N PRO A 207 -22.03 -1.49 5.31
CA PRO A 207 -23.17 -2.22 4.77
C PRO A 207 -22.74 -3.34 3.82
N VAL A 208 -23.66 -4.28 3.56
CA VAL A 208 -23.52 -5.31 2.52
C VAL A 208 -23.14 -4.68 1.17
N GLY A 209 -22.27 -5.32 0.42
CA GLY A 209 -21.72 -4.81 -0.84
C GLY A 209 -20.48 -3.94 -0.67
N SER A 210 -20.10 -3.59 0.57
CA SER A 210 -18.81 -2.93 0.83
C SER A 210 -17.65 -3.89 0.60
N SER A 211 -16.48 -3.35 0.23
CA SER A 211 -15.31 -4.15 -0.12
C SER A 211 -14.10 -3.74 0.72
N VAL A 212 -13.19 -4.67 0.94
CA VAL A 212 -11.86 -4.40 1.49
C VAL A 212 -10.78 -5.00 0.60
N VAL A 213 -9.76 -4.22 0.31
CA VAL A 213 -8.57 -4.66 -0.43
C VAL A 213 -7.34 -4.52 0.47
N PHE A 214 -6.46 -5.51 0.41
CA PHE A 214 -5.21 -5.51 1.18
C PHE A 214 -4.18 -6.43 0.55
N ASP A 215 -2.91 -6.17 0.83
CA ASP A 215 -1.81 -7.08 0.59
C ASP A 215 -1.37 -7.70 1.93
N TYR A 216 -0.96 -8.97 1.91
CA TYR A 216 -0.60 -9.68 3.11
C TYR A 216 0.55 -10.67 2.88
N PRO A 217 1.41 -10.88 3.89
CA PRO A 217 2.48 -11.86 3.81
C PRO A 217 1.92 -13.29 3.91
N ASP A 218 2.44 -14.20 3.10
CA ASP A 218 2.09 -15.60 3.22
C ASP A 218 2.68 -16.25 4.50
N GLU A 219 2.27 -17.48 4.80
CA GLU A 219 2.71 -18.25 5.98
C GLU A 219 4.21 -18.49 6.03
N ASN A 220 4.90 -18.42 4.87
CA ASN A 220 6.32 -18.68 4.77
C ASN A 220 7.17 -17.43 4.97
N SER A 221 6.58 -16.24 4.92
CA SER A 221 7.28 -14.95 4.95
C SER A 221 8.20 -14.76 6.16
N CYS A 222 7.83 -15.33 7.31
CA CYS A 222 8.60 -15.26 8.55
C CYS A 222 9.36 -16.57 8.88
N SER A 223 9.47 -17.49 7.93
CA SER A 223 10.09 -18.79 8.11
C SER A 223 11.40 -18.93 7.33
N ASP A 224 12.13 -20.02 7.57
CA ASP A 224 13.33 -20.36 6.79
C ASP A 224 13.02 -20.61 5.30
N LYS A 225 11.74 -20.90 4.97
CA LYS A 225 11.27 -21.09 3.59
C LYS A 225 11.05 -19.78 2.84
N ALA A 226 11.12 -18.63 3.51
CA ALA A 226 10.99 -17.34 2.85
C ALA A 226 12.02 -17.17 1.73
N GLY A 227 11.59 -16.59 0.61
CA GLY A 227 12.48 -16.26 -0.51
C GLY A 227 13.56 -15.25 -0.10
N ALA A 228 14.65 -15.20 -0.86
CA ALA A 228 15.80 -14.33 -0.54
C ALA A 228 15.39 -12.84 -0.44
N ARG A 229 14.47 -12.39 -1.29
CA ARG A 229 13.95 -11.01 -1.25
C ARG A 229 13.15 -10.75 0.03
N ALA A 230 12.24 -11.67 0.39
CA ALA A 230 11.43 -11.56 1.60
C ALA A 230 12.29 -11.51 2.87
N LYS A 231 13.33 -12.34 2.96
CA LYS A 231 14.30 -12.32 4.07
C LYS A 231 14.98 -10.96 4.22
N LYS A 232 15.42 -10.36 3.12
CA LYS A 232 16.06 -9.04 3.12
C LYS A 232 15.09 -7.95 3.56
N GLN A 233 13.84 -8.00 3.13
CA GLN A 233 12.81 -7.04 3.56
C GLN A 233 12.51 -7.15 5.05
N THR A 234 12.41 -8.37 5.57
CA THR A 234 12.23 -8.59 7.01
C THR A 234 13.40 -8.01 7.82
N MET A 235 14.63 -8.16 7.33
CA MET A 235 15.81 -7.56 7.97
C MET A 235 15.76 -6.02 7.95
N LEU A 236 15.37 -5.42 6.82
CA LEU A 236 15.26 -3.96 6.67
C LEU A 236 14.14 -3.39 7.55
N ALA A 237 12.97 -4.04 7.59
CA ALA A 237 11.87 -3.65 8.45
C ALA A 237 12.26 -3.73 9.93
N GLY A 238 12.99 -4.79 10.33
CA GLY A 238 13.54 -4.92 11.68
C GLY A 238 14.52 -3.80 12.04
N ALA A 239 15.41 -3.41 11.12
CA ALA A 239 16.33 -2.29 11.30
C ALA A 239 15.60 -0.94 11.43
N ALA A 240 14.46 -0.78 10.74
CA ALA A 240 13.60 0.40 10.85
C ALA A 240 12.68 0.37 12.08
N LYS A 241 12.82 -0.63 12.98
CA LYS A 241 11.94 -0.88 14.14
C LYS A 241 10.47 -1.19 13.77
N GLU A 242 10.21 -1.50 12.51
CA GLU A 242 8.90 -1.90 11.98
C GLU A 242 8.91 -3.44 11.76
N LYS A 243 8.88 -4.20 12.87
CA LYS A 243 8.97 -5.67 12.81
C LYS A 243 7.72 -6.27 12.17
N MET A 244 7.91 -7.14 11.18
CA MET A 244 6.84 -7.97 10.64
C MET A 244 6.40 -9.00 11.68
N LEU A 245 5.09 -9.14 11.92
CA LEU A 245 4.54 -9.89 13.05
C LEU A 245 3.78 -11.15 12.64
N ALA A 246 3.19 -11.20 11.46
CA ALA A 246 2.31 -12.29 11.05
C ALA A 246 2.52 -12.68 9.59
N GLY A 247 2.18 -13.93 9.27
CA GLY A 247 1.98 -14.48 7.94
C GLY A 247 0.72 -15.32 7.96
N TYR A 248 0.03 -15.45 6.84
CA TYR A 248 -1.26 -16.10 6.72
C TYR A 248 -1.27 -17.10 5.58
N SER A 249 -1.80 -18.31 5.82
CA SER A 249 -2.19 -19.19 4.72
C SER A 249 -3.46 -18.66 4.01
N CYS A 250 -3.73 -19.17 2.81
CA CYS A 250 -4.98 -18.84 2.12
C CYS A 250 -6.20 -19.29 2.93
N GLU A 251 -6.10 -20.44 3.59
CA GLU A 251 -7.16 -20.99 4.45
C GLU A 251 -7.41 -20.10 5.68
N ASP A 252 -6.35 -19.66 6.36
CA ASP A 252 -6.49 -18.72 7.49
C ASP A 252 -7.21 -17.46 7.07
N MET A 253 -6.83 -16.90 5.91
CA MET A 253 -7.42 -15.69 5.37
C MET A 253 -8.90 -15.86 5.04
N GLU A 254 -9.26 -16.98 4.39
CA GLU A 254 -10.65 -17.32 4.11
C GLU A 254 -11.48 -17.48 5.39
N ASN A 255 -10.94 -18.16 6.39
CA ASN A 255 -11.59 -18.36 7.69
C ASN A 255 -11.81 -17.03 8.43
N ILE A 256 -10.81 -16.16 8.47
CA ILE A 256 -10.92 -14.83 9.10
C ILE A 256 -12.02 -14.01 8.40
N LEU A 257 -11.97 -13.92 7.09
CA LEU A 257 -12.91 -13.11 6.32
C LEU A 257 -14.34 -13.66 6.41
N SER A 258 -14.53 -14.95 6.21
CA SER A 258 -15.86 -15.58 6.22
C SER A 258 -16.54 -15.49 7.59
N SER A 259 -15.78 -15.65 8.67
CA SER A 259 -16.29 -15.52 10.05
C SER A 259 -16.80 -14.11 10.38
N HIS A 260 -16.37 -13.10 9.62
CA HIS A 260 -16.78 -11.70 9.82
C HIS A 260 -17.67 -11.16 8.69
N GLY A 261 -18.26 -12.07 7.89
CA GLY A 261 -19.25 -11.72 6.87
C GLY A 261 -18.67 -11.19 5.57
N PHE A 262 -17.42 -11.55 5.25
CA PHE A 262 -16.78 -11.24 3.96
C PHE A 262 -16.57 -12.50 3.14
N LEU A 263 -16.62 -12.36 1.81
CA LEU A 263 -16.22 -13.38 0.85
C LEU A 263 -15.03 -12.86 0.05
N ILE A 264 -14.05 -13.72 -0.19
CA ILE A 264 -12.95 -13.42 -1.11
C ILE A 264 -13.55 -13.35 -2.52
N TYR A 265 -13.44 -12.20 -3.15
CA TYR A 265 -13.85 -11.97 -4.54
C TYR A 265 -12.70 -12.24 -5.50
N GLU A 266 -11.51 -11.76 -5.15
CA GLU A 266 -10.29 -11.97 -5.92
C GLU A 266 -9.10 -12.12 -4.96
N GLN A 267 -8.25 -13.10 -5.24
CA GLN A 267 -7.00 -13.29 -4.54
C GLN A 267 -5.92 -13.58 -5.57
N LEU A 268 -4.79 -12.88 -5.45
CA LEU A 268 -3.66 -13.04 -6.38
C LEU A 268 -2.41 -13.41 -5.62
N THR A 269 -1.76 -14.46 -6.10
CA THR A 269 -0.39 -14.83 -5.73
C THR A 269 0.61 -13.89 -6.40
N PRO A 270 1.90 -13.87 -5.98
CA PRO A 270 2.94 -13.11 -6.66
C PRO A 270 3.05 -13.39 -8.17
N MET A 271 2.87 -14.66 -8.55
CA MET A 271 2.93 -15.06 -9.97
C MET A 271 1.75 -14.50 -10.77
N GLU A 272 0.55 -14.57 -10.24
CA GLU A 272 -0.66 -14.04 -10.88
C GLU A 272 -0.62 -12.51 -10.96
N MET A 273 -0.17 -11.84 -9.88
CA MET A 273 0.06 -10.39 -9.88
C MET A 273 1.06 -9.99 -10.96
N THR A 274 2.17 -10.70 -11.10
CA THR A 274 3.18 -10.45 -12.14
C THR A 274 2.58 -10.60 -13.53
N ARG A 275 1.87 -11.70 -13.80
CA ARG A 275 1.23 -11.97 -15.08
C ARG A 275 0.17 -10.93 -15.43
N GLN A 276 -0.65 -10.54 -14.46
CA GLN A 276 -1.81 -9.69 -14.72
C GLN A 276 -1.46 -8.20 -14.83
N TYR A 277 -0.45 -7.74 -14.09
CA TYR A 277 -0.19 -6.30 -13.97
C TYR A 277 1.21 -5.86 -14.40
N PHE A 278 2.19 -6.77 -14.46
CA PHE A 278 3.57 -6.39 -14.77
C PHE A 278 3.98 -6.80 -16.19
N GLU A 279 3.21 -7.66 -16.85
CA GLU A 279 3.58 -8.24 -18.14
C GLU A 279 3.77 -7.17 -19.23
N ALA A 280 2.87 -6.20 -19.33
CA ALA A 280 3.00 -5.11 -20.29
C ALA A 280 4.27 -4.29 -20.10
N TYR A 281 4.62 -4.00 -18.84
CA TYR A 281 5.87 -3.33 -18.49
C TYR A 281 7.08 -4.20 -18.86
N ASN A 282 7.06 -5.48 -18.52
CA ASN A 282 8.16 -6.42 -18.77
C ASN A 282 8.43 -6.59 -20.28
N HIS A 283 7.38 -6.65 -21.09
CA HIS A 283 7.53 -6.68 -22.57
C HIS A 283 8.17 -5.39 -23.11
N ALA A 284 7.82 -4.24 -22.56
CA ALA A 284 8.38 -2.95 -22.97
C ALA A 284 9.77 -2.68 -22.40
N SER A 285 10.17 -3.37 -21.33
CA SER A 285 11.40 -3.14 -20.57
C SER A 285 12.16 -4.47 -20.32
N PRO A 286 12.54 -5.23 -21.36
CA PRO A 286 13.09 -6.59 -21.20
C PRO A 286 14.44 -6.64 -20.48
N LEU A 287 15.17 -5.54 -20.41
CA LEU A 287 16.43 -5.44 -19.67
C LEU A 287 16.23 -5.16 -18.17
N HIS A 288 15.03 -4.75 -17.78
CA HIS A 288 14.68 -4.40 -16.40
C HIS A 288 13.32 -5.01 -16.00
N PRO A 289 13.16 -6.33 -16.12
CA PRO A 289 11.89 -6.96 -15.78
C PRO A 289 11.66 -6.88 -14.27
N MET A 290 10.40 -6.72 -13.89
CA MET A 290 9.96 -6.77 -12.50
C MET A 290 9.06 -7.98 -12.27
N THR A 291 9.16 -8.56 -11.10
CA THR A 291 8.20 -9.55 -10.60
C THR A 291 7.59 -9.05 -9.30
N ALA A 292 6.32 -9.33 -9.07
CA ALA A 292 5.69 -9.05 -7.80
C ALA A 292 6.49 -9.68 -6.65
N PHE A 293 6.34 -9.11 -5.46
CA PHE A 293 7.21 -9.47 -4.34
C PHE A 293 6.91 -10.89 -3.87
N ASP A 294 7.95 -11.70 -3.67
CA ASP A 294 7.82 -13.06 -3.17
C ASP A 294 7.12 -13.06 -1.80
N ASN A 295 6.30 -14.06 -1.55
CA ASN A 295 5.61 -14.23 -0.28
C ASN A 295 4.61 -13.11 0.05
N VAL A 296 4.10 -12.37 -0.94
CA VAL A 296 3.07 -11.36 -0.77
C VAL A 296 1.85 -11.70 -1.62
N ASN A 297 0.73 -11.92 -0.98
CA ASN A 297 -0.55 -12.12 -1.64
C ASN A 297 -1.39 -10.83 -1.61
N TYR A 298 -2.33 -10.73 -2.53
CA TYR A 298 -3.25 -9.60 -2.67
C TYR A 298 -4.67 -10.13 -2.59
N CYS A 299 -5.52 -9.47 -1.82
CA CYS A 299 -6.88 -9.91 -1.59
C CYS A 299 -7.87 -8.75 -1.75
N LEU A 300 -8.95 -9.02 -2.46
CA LEU A 300 -10.17 -8.22 -2.49
C LEU A 300 -11.30 -9.07 -1.91
N ALA A 301 -11.89 -8.62 -0.83
CA ALA A 301 -13.04 -9.27 -0.21
C ALA A 301 -14.25 -8.36 -0.20
N VAL A 302 -15.44 -8.94 -0.33
CA VAL A 302 -16.72 -8.23 -0.39
C VAL A 302 -17.61 -8.69 0.76
N ARG A 303 -18.28 -7.75 1.41
CA ARG A 303 -19.22 -8.02 2.48
C ARG A 303 -20.53 -8.59 1.94
N LYS A 304 -20.91 -9.77 2.42
CA LYS A 304 -22.17 -10.46 2.12
C LYS A 304 -23.30 -10.10 3.09
#